data_bf42f4c75e910a68f5d31c90e6534df9
#
_entry.id   bf42f4c75e910a68f5d31c90e6534df9
#
_cell.length_a   1.000
_cell.length_b   1.000
_cell.length_c   1.000
_cell.angle_alpha   90.00
_cell.angle_beta   90.00
_cell.angle_gamma   90.00
#
_symmetry.space_group_name_H-M   'P 1'
#
loop_
_entity.id
_entity.type
_entity.pdbx_description
1 polymer ?
#
loop_
_entity_poly.entity_id
_entity_poly.type
_entity_poly.pdbx_seq_one_letter_code
_entity_poly.pdbx_strand_id
1 'polypeptide(L)'
;MLSHHLKDPHSGMEVDLIDHGATVTRILTPDRHGSLADVLLGCPTPEDYLRPHPHFNCLVGRYANRMSQARFRLDGVAYELDANIPPHHLHGGKHGFGLRTWSSELIDQGVRFKLISPDGEGGYPGELTVIAEYNLRGTTLSLRYSARTTQPTPVSLSSHHYYNLSGIHGSAIDDHRITINASAFLPVSAELTQLGRIESVTNTPFDLQNPVRIGDRLRSTHEQIQLIGGYDHTFVITGRGLRQAAHVVDPHSGRSLTVRTDQPGMQLYTTNTLRAPGKEGIVYQPHQGLCLETQQFPDAPNQTSYPDPILRPSEIYTATTEFIFGCTNE
;
A
#
# COMPACT_ATOMS: atom_id res chain seq x y z
N MET A 1 17.56 -11.10 11.11
CA MET A 1 16.64 -9.96 10.83
C MET A 1 17.28 -8.73 11.44
N LEU A 2 17.53 -7.70 10.62
CA LEU A 2 18.05 -6.42 11.05
C LEU A 2 16.88 -5.47 11.31
N SER A 3 16.99 -4.65 12.35
CA SER A 3 16.01 -3.62 12.67
C SER A 3 16.66 -2.24 12.63
N HIS A 4 15.86 -1.25 12.23
CA HIS A 4 16.26 0.14 12.16
C HIS A 4 15.24 1.01 12.89
N HIS A 5 15.72 2.02 13.59
CA HIS A 5 14.88 3.00 14.29
C HIS A 5 15.21 4.39 13.78
N LEU A 6 14.18 5.09 13.31
CA LEU A 6 14.26 6.49 12.90
C LEU A 6 13.48 7.35 13.90
N LYS A 7 14.05 8.49 14.27
CA LYS A 7 13.40 9.48 15.14
C LYS A 7 13.69 10.87 14.62
N ASP A 8 12.65 11.65 14.44
CA ASP A 8 12.81 13.08 14.20
C ASP A 8 12.81 13.84 15.53
N PRO A 9 13.89 14.58 15.86
CA PRO A 9 14.03 15.20 17.17
C PRO A 9 13.10 16.42 17.40
N HIS A 10 12.54 16.98 16.32
CA HIS A 10 11.68 18.17 16.41
C HIS A 10 10.20 17.80 16.54
N SER A 11 9.74 16.83 15.76
CA SER A 11 8.35 16.37 15.79
C SER A 11 8.10 15.29 16.85
N GLY A 12 9.16 14.62 17.31
CA GLY A 12 9.05 13.46 18.18
C GLY A 12 8.52 12.20 17.50
N MET A 13 8.25 12.24 16.18
CA MET A 13 7.79 11.09 15.43
C MET A 13 8.88 10.01 15.36
N GLU A 14 8.48 8.75 15.54
CA GLU A 14 9.36 7.59 15.48
C GLU A 14 8.83 6.57 14.50
N VAL A 15 9.77 5.88 13.80
CA VAL A 15 9.46 4.82 12.84
C VAL A 15 10.43 3.66 13.06
N ASP A 16 9.88 2.46 13.23
CA ASP A 16 10.68 1.22 13.28
C ASP A 16 10.51 0.43 12.00
N LEU A 17 11.63 -0.08 11.48
CA LEU A 17 11.66 -0.87 10.25
C LEU A 17 12.47 -2.15 10.47
N ILE A 18 12.16 -3.18 9.69
CA ILE A 18 12.93 -4.43 9.60
C ILE A 18 13.29 -4.74 8.15
N ASP A 19 14.37 -5.49 7.96
CA ASP A 19 14.87 -5.90 6.64
C ASP A 19 14.01 -6.98 5.96
N HIS A 20 13.21 -7.74 6.72
CA HIS A 20 12.25 -8.68 6.13
C HIS A 20 11.06 -7.92 5.56
N GLY A 21 10.83 -8.06 4.24
CA GLY A 21 9.80 -7.31 3.51
C GLY A 21 10.06 -5.80 3.41
N ALA A 22 11.22 -5.29 3.86
CA ALA A 22 11.46 -3.85 4.07
C ALA A 22 10.27 -3.21 4.82
N THR A 23 9.83 -3.87 5.89
CA THR A 23 8.58 -3.64 6.60
C THR A 23 8.71 -2.51 7.60
N VAL A 24 7.73 -1.60 7.64
CA VAL A 24 7.56 -0.63 8.74
C VAL A 24 6.74 -1.29 9.83
N THR A 25 7.35 -1.56 10.98
CA THR A 25 6.67 -2.28 12.07
C THR A 25 5.92 -1.39 13.03
N ARG A 26 6.31 -0.09 13.12
CA ARG A 26 5.69 0.88 14.02
C ARG A 26 5.83 2.30 13.47
N ILE A 27 4.80 3.12 13.66
CA ILE A 27 4.85 4.58 13.48
C ILE A 27 4.21 5.23 14.71
N LEU A 28 5.04 5.91 15.52
CA LEU A 28 4.56 6.73 16.62
C LEU A 28 4.35 8.16 16.14
N THR A 29 3.15 8.69 16.35
CA THR A 29 2.81 10.06 16.04
C THR A 29 1.95 10.69 17.16
N PRO A 30 2.13 11.99 17.46
CA PRO A 30 1.38 12.64 18.53
C PRO A 30 -0.09 12.88 18.16
N ASP A 31 -0.96 12.82 19.15
CA ASP A 31 -2.32 13.34 19.07
C ASP A 31 -2.37 14.84 19.35
N ARG A 32 -3.60 15.43 19.42
CA ARG A 32 -3.82 16.86 19.73
C ARG A 32 -3.34 17.30 21.11
N HIS A 33 -3.06 16.35 22.00
CA HIS A 33 -2.52 16.60 23.35
C HIS A 33 -1.02 16.29 23.45
N GLY A 34 -0.39 15.89 22.34
CA GLY A 34 1.02 15.52 22.28
C GLY A 34 1.31 14.08 22.71
N SER A 35 0.28 13.27 22.99
CA SER A 35 0.46 11.86 23.36
C SER A 35 0.80 11.01 22.15
N LEU A 36 1.96 10.34 22.21
CA LEU A 36 2.41 9.45 21.15
C LEU A 36 1.62 8.13 21.19
N ALA A 37 1.18 7.66 20.01
CA ALA A 37 0.62 6.32 19.85
C ALA A 37 1.05 5.72 18.52
N ASP A 38 1.07 4.39 18.47
CA ASP A 38 1.34 3.63 17.24
C ASP A 38 0.08 3.61 16.37
N VAL A 39 0.20 4.14 15.15
CA VAL A 39 -0.91 4.24 14.20
C VAL A 39 -0.90 3.12 13.16
N LEU A 40 -0.06 2.09 13.33
CA LEU A 40 -0.04 0.92 12.46
C LEU A 40 -0.55 -0.33 13.17
N LEU A 41 -1.45 -1.06 12.52
CA LEU A 41 -1.65 -2.46 12.83
C LEU A 41 -0.39 -3.25 12.43
N GLY A 42 -0.19 -4.43 13.01
CA GLY A 42 0.98 -5.25 12.66
C GLY A 42 1.02 -6.54 13.45
N CYS A 43 2.04 -7.36 13.18
CA CYS A 43 2.29 -8.58 13.93
C CYS A 43 2.62 -8.29 15.40
N PRO A 44 2.35 -9.25 16.33
CA PRO A 44 2.61 -9.08 17.75
C PRO A 44 4.08 -8.76 18.06
N THR A 45 5.00 -9.45 17.40
CA THR A 45 6.45 -9.27 17.54
C THR A 45 7.13 -9.14 16.18
N PRO A 46 8.35 -8.58 16.11
CA PRO A 46 9.13 -8.56 14.86
C PRO A 46 9.35 -9.96 14.25
N GLU A 47 9.53 -11.00 15.07
CA GLU A 47 9.75 -12.37 14.62
C GLU A 47 8.51 -12.98 13.94
N ASP A 48 7.31 -12.50 14.29
CA ASP A 48 6.07 -12.98 13.68
C ASP A 48 5.90 -12.54 12.23
N TYR A 49 6.64 -11.50 11.79
CA TYR A 49 6.68 -11.11 10.36
C TYR A 49 7.40 -12.16 9.49
N LEU A 50 8.14 -13.11 10.06
CA LEU A 50 8.74 -14.24 9.35
C LEU A 50 7.74 -15.37 9.07
N ARG A 51 6.53 -15.29 9.62
CA ARG A 51 5.44 -16.25 9.43
C ARG A 51 4.40 -15.70 8.46
N PRO A 52 3.51 -16.53 7.91
CA PRO A 52 2.41 -16.04 7.09
C PRO A 52 1.56 -15.00 7.84
N HIS A 53 1.41 -13.83 7.25
CA HIS A 53 0.59 -12.72 7.73
C HIS A 53 -0.07 -11.98 6.56
N PRO A 54 -1.09 -11.12 6.77
CA PRO A 54 -1.82 -10.44 5.69
C PRO A 54 -1.02 -9.26 5.08
N HIS A 55 0.25 -9.45 4.75
CA HIS A 55 1.15 -8.41 4.19
C HIS A 55 1.30 -7.17 5.08
N PHE A 56 1.19 -7.31 6.42
CA PHE A 56 1.30 -6.18 7.32
C PHE A 56 2.53 -5.33 7.05
N ASN A 57 2.29 -4.12 6.54
CA ASN A 57 3.22 -3.00 6.41
C ASN A 57 4.47 -3.27 5.55
N CYS A 58 4.54 -4.39 4.83
CA CYS A 58 5.67 -4.72 3.97
C CYS A 58 5.58 -4.00 2.61
N LEU A 59 6.71 -3.97 1.90
CA LEU A 59 6.73 -3.59 0.50
C LEU A 59 6.20 -4.74 -0.36
N VAL A 60 5.37 -4.43 -1.34
CA VAL A 60 4.83 -5.40 -2.28
C VAL A 60 5.35 -5.16 -3.69
N GLY A 61 5.59 -6.25 -4.40
CA GLY A 61 6.18 -6.33 -5.73
C GLY A 61 6.54 -7.80 -6.06
N ARG A 62 6.97 -8.13 -7.30
CA ARG A 62 7.32 -7.25 -8.42
C ARG A 62 6.15 -6.44 -8.95
N TYR A 63 4.93 -6.98 -8.86
CA TYR A 63 3.70 -6.32 -9.26
C TYR A 63 2.70 -6.28 -8.09
N ALA A 64 2.37 -5.08 -7.62
CA ALA A 64 1.40 -4.87 -6.55
C ALA A 64 -0.01 -5.22 -7.01
N ASN A 65 -0.84 -5.73 -6.09
CA ASN A 65 -2.20 -6.17 -6.31
C ASN A 65 -2.31 -7.40 -7.24
N ARG A 66 -3.49 -7.64 -7.83
CA ARG A 66 -3.78 -8.87 -8.58
C ARG A 66 -3.37 -8.79 -10.03
N MET A 67 -2.94 -9.96 -10.57
CA MET A 67 -2.81 -10.22 -12.00
C MET A 67 -3.72 -11.39 -12.36
N SER A 68 -4.66 -11.13 -13.27
CA SER A 68 -5.72 -12.08 -13.65
C SER A 68 -5.15 -13.35 -14.28
N GLN A 69 -5.70 -14.51 -13.85
CA GLN A 69 -5.31 -15.83 -14.36
C GLN A 69 -3.80 -16.12 -14.23
N ALA A 70 -3.11 -15.43 -13.32
CA ALA A 70 -1.67 -15.55 -13.09
C ALA A 70 -0.85 -15.57 -14.42
N ARG A 71 -1.15 -14.65 -15.35
CA ARG A 71 -0.47 -14.58 -16.65
C ARG A 71 -0.56 -13.18 -17.25
N PHE A 72 0.33 -12.90 -18.19
CA PHE A 72 0.27 -11.72 -19.05
C PHE A 72 0.96 -11.99 -20.40
N ARG A 73 0.78 -11.08 -21.34
CA ARG A 73 1.51 -11.09 -22.62
C ARG A 73 2.37 -9.82 -22.72
N LEU A 74 3.61 -9.99 -23.16
CA LEU A 74 4.54 -8.91 -23.38
C LEU A 74 5.33 -9.16 -24.66
N ASP A 75 5.33 -8.20 -25.58
CA ASP A 75 6.03 -8.25 -26.86
C ASP A 75 5.76 -9.56 -27.63
N GLY A 76 4.50 -10.04 -27.58
CA GLY A 76 4.04 -11.27 -28.27
C GLY A 76 4.28 -12.57 -27.48
N VAL A 77 5.07 -12.56 -26.42
CA VAL A 77 5.35 -13.73 -25.56
C VAL A 77 4.34 -13.81 -24.42
N ALA A 78 3.86 -15.03 -24.13
CA ALA A 78 3.02 -15.30 -22.98
C ALA A 78 3.90 -15.70 -21.77
N TYR A 79 3.62 -15.12 -20.60
CA TYR A 79 4.28 -15.43 -19.34
C TYR A 79 3.26 -15.96 -18.34
N GLU A 80 3.60 -17.08 -17.70
CA GLU A 80 2.84 -17.67 -16.60
C GLU A 80 3.48 -17.29 -15.28
N LEU A 81 2.67 -16.80 -14.33
CA LEU A 81 3.10 -16.39 -13.01
C LEU A 81 2.71 -17.41 -11.94
N ASP A 82 3.32 -17.31 -10.78
CA ASP A 82 2.89 -18.05 -9.59
C ASP A 82 1.45 -17.70 -9.20
N ALA A 83 0.52 -18.66 -9.28
CA ALA A 83 -0.84 -18.49 -8.80
C ALA A 83 -0.90 -18.71 -7.28
N ASN A 84 -0.51 -17.70 -6.50
CA ASN A 84 -0.52 -17.77 -5.03
C ASN A 84 -1.91 -17.59 -4.42
N ILE A 85 -2.89 -17.07 -5.17
CA ILE A 85 -4.33 -17.06 -4.89
C ILE A 85 -5.11 -17.62 -6.09
N PRO A 86 -5.03 -18.93 -6.35
CA PRO A 86 -5.53 -19.52 -7.59
C PRO A 86 -6.97 -19.11 -7.93
N PRO A 87 -7.26 -18.80 -9.23
CA PRO A 87 -6.38 -18.89 -10.40
C PRO A 87 -5.50 -17.64 -10.61
N HIS A 88 -5.44 -16.71 -9.67
CA HIS A 88 -4.78 -15.41 -9.82
C HIS A 88 -3.43 -15.35 -9.10
N HIS A 89 -2.67 -14.33 -9.46
CA HIS A 89 -1.43 -13.93 -8.80
C HIS A 89 -1.68 -12.65 -7.98
N LEU A 90 -1.07 -12.52 -6.81
CA LEU A 90 -1.19 -11.39 -5.91
C LEU A 90 0.16 -10.97 -5.33
N HIS A 91 0.46 -9.66 -5.37
CA HIS A 91 1.59 -9.02 -4.69
C HIS A 91 2.97 -9.63 -4.98
N GLY A 92 3.18 -10.11 -6.22
CA GLY A 92 4.45 -10.72 -6.62
C GLY A 92 4.54 -12.24 -6.38
N GLY A 93 3.44 -12.87 -5.95
CA GLY A 93 3.36 -14.34 -5.85
C GLY A 93 4.03 -14.92 -4.61
N LYS A 94 4.43 -16.20 -4.69
CA LYS A 94 5.07 -16.94 -3.59
C LYS A 94 6.44 -16.39 -3.20
N HIS A 95 7.06 -15.62 -4.10
CA HIS A 95 8.35 -14.97 -3.94
C HIS A 95 8.21 -13.44 -3.88
N GLY A 96 7.01 -12.95 -3.56
CA GLY A 96 6.72 -11.53 -3.43
C GLY A 96 7.68 -10.81 -2.50
N PHE A 97 7.94 -9.54 -2.77
CA PHE A 97 8.98 -8.74 -2.10
C PHE A 97 8.77 -8.59 -0.59
N GLY A 98 7.52 -8.64 -0.13
CA GLY A 98 7.16 -8.65 1.29
C GLY A 98 7.55 -9.92 2.04
N LEU A 99 7.90 -10.99 1.33
CA LEU A 99 8.31 -12.29 1.89
C LEU A 99 9.83 -12.51 1.82
N ARG A 100 10.58 -11.49 1.42
CA ARG A 100 12.02 -11.56 1.18
C ARG A 100 12.78 -10.71 2.20
N THR A 101 13.98 -11.16 2.55
CA THR A 101 14.93 -10.33 3.30
C THR A 101 15.68 -9.44 2.33
N TRP A 102 15.66 -8.14 2.56
CA TRP A 102 16.36 -7.13 1.81
C TRP A 102 17.71 -6.84 2.46
N SER A 103 18.72 -6.53 1.69
CA SER A 103 19.89 -5.87 2.27
C SER A 103 19.52 -4.45 2.67
N SER A 104 19.94 -4.00 3.85
CA SER A 104 19.57 -2.68 4.37
C SER A 104 20.78 -1.94 4.91
N GLU A 105 20.78 -0.63 4.77
CA GLU A 105 21.78 0.28 5.32
C GLU A 105 21.14 1.57 5.80
N LEU A 106 21.68 2.13 6.90
CA LEU A 106 21.30 3.47 7.34
C LEU A 106 21.89 4.50 6.38
N ILE A 107 21.06 5.47 6.00
CA ILE A 107 21.42 6.65 5.22
C ILE A 107 21.08 7.91 6.03
N ASP A 108 21.39 9.10 5.50
CA ASP A 108 21.04 10.35 6.19
C ASP A 108 19.51 10.43 6.39
N GLN A 109 19.10 10.44 7.66
CA GLN A 109 17.69 10.48 8.12
C GLN A 109 16.81 9.36 7.55
N GLY A 110 17.38 8.19 7.24
CA GLY A 110 16.60 7.13 6.63
C GLY A 110 17.27 5.76 6.59
N VAL A 111 16.59 4.85 5.89
CA VAL A 111 17.05 3.49 5.60
C VAL A 111 16.90 3.22 4.13
N ARG A 112 17.96 2.73 3.50
CA ARG A 112 17.95 2.19 2.14
C ARG A 112 17.85 0.69 2.20
N PHE A 113 16.90 0.13 1.46
CA PHE A 113 16.73 -1.29 1.22
C PHE A 113 17.05 -1.62 -0.23
N LYS A 114 17.71 -2.75 -0.47
CA LYS A 114 18.00 -3.25 -1.82
C LYS A 114 17.62 -4.72 -1.93
N LEU A 115 16.92 -5.05 -3.03
CA LEU A 115 16.57 -6.41 -3.39
C LEU A 115 16.95 -6.68 -4.85
N ILE A 116 17.45 -7.89 -5.11
CA ILE A 116 17.62 -8.43 -6.46
C ILE A 116 16.63 -9.58 -6.63
N SER A 117 15.75 -9.44 -7.60
CA SER A 117 14.80 -10.48 -8.03
C SER A 117 15.35 -11.07 -9.33
N PRO A 118 15.81 -12.34 -9.33
CA PRO A 118 16.44 -12.95 -10.51
C PRO A 118 15.48 -13.10 -11.67
N ASP A 119 16.05 -13.27 -12.87
CA ASP A 119 15.26 -13.60 -14.07
C ASP A 119 14.43 -14.87 -13.87
N GLY A 120 13.15 -14.84 -14.24
CA GLY A 120 12.20 -15.94 -14.09
C GLY A 120 11.61 -16.08 -12.67
N GLU A 121 12.00 -15.29 -11.69
CA GLU A 121 11.41 -15.36 -10.34
C GLU A 121 9.92 -15.05 -10.38
N GLY A 122 9.10 -15.97 -9.83
CA GLY A 122 7.63 -15.88 -9.87
C GLY A 122 7.02 -15.91 -11.27
N GLY A 123 7.82 -16.23 -12.31
CA GLY A 123 7.42 -16.22 -13.72
C GLY A 123 7.70 -14.91 -14.47
N TYR A 124 8.25 -13.90 -13.80
CA TYR A 124 8.56 -12.61 -14.42
C TYR A 124 9.88 -12.61 -15.20
N PRO A 125 9.91 -12.06 -16.44
CA PRO A 125 11.15 -11.94 -17.20
C PRO A 125 12.09 -10.88 -16.64
N GLY A 126 13.38 -11.12 -16.81
CA GLY A 126 14.46 -10.21 -16.47
C GLY A 126 14.81 -10.19 -14.99
N GLU A 127 16.11 -10.06 -14.71
CA GLU A 127 16.56 -9.70 -13.38
C GLU A 127 16.12 -8.27 -13.07
N LEU A 128 15.53 -8.05 -11.89
CA LEU A 128 15.11 -6.73 -11.41
C LEU A 128 15.91 -6.37 -10.16
N THR A 129 16.70 -5.32 -10.22
CA THR A 129 17.31 -4.70 -9.04
C THR A 129 16.41 -3.56 -8.57
N VAL A 130 15.98 -3.63 -7.30
CA VAL A 130 15.11 -2.62 -6.65
C VAL A 130 15.85 -1.99 -5.49
N ILE A 131 15.73 -0.66 -5.39
CA ILE A 131 16.12 0.14 -4.23
C ILE A 131 14.85 0.81 -3.70
N ALA A 132 14.62 0.71 -2.40
CA ALA A 132 13.58 1.44 -1.68
C ALA A 132 14.22 2.25 -0.55
N GLU A 133 13.92 3.55 -0.48
CA GLU A 133 14.47 4.43 0.54
C GLU A 133 13.33 5.04 1.37
N TYR A 134 13.34 4.74 2.65
CA TYR A 134 12.52 5.44 3.63
C TYR A 134 13.32 6.56 4.27
N ASN A 135 12.77 7.76 4.32
CA ASN A 135 13.37 8.91 5.00
C ASN A 135 12.32 9.56 5.90
N LEU A 136 12.72 9.89 7.12
CA LEU A 136 11.89 10.60 8.10
C LEU A 136 12.41 12.03 8.29
N ARG A 137 11.58 13.03 7.95
CA ARG A 137 11.89 14.44 8.16
C ARG A 137 10.67 15.18 8.70
N GLY A 138 10.80 15.75 9.90
CA GLY A 138 9.66 16.31 10.61
C GLY A 138 8.58 15.23 10.80
N THR A 139 7.39 15.51 10.32
CA THR A 139 6.27 14.55 10.36
C THR A 139 6.05 13.81 9.02
N THR A 140 7.02 13.86 8.11
CA THR A 140 6.93 13.22 6.80
C THR A 140 7.80 11.98 6.75
N LEU A 141 7.18 10.82 6.56
CA LEU A 141 7.83 9.59 6.12
C LEU A 141 7.72 9.50 4.60
N SER A 142 8.82 9.68 3.90
CA SER A 142 8.87 9.51 2.43
C SER A 142 9.37 8.12 2.08
N LEU A 143 8.77 7.52 1.05
CA LEU A 143 9.21 6.28 0.45
C LEU A 143 9.48 6.53 -1.04
N ARG A 144 10.72 6.26 -1.46
CA ARG A 144 11.14 6.37 -2.85
C ARG A 144 11.63 5.04 -3.36
N TYR A 145 11.15 4.66 -4.53
CA TYR A 145 11.64 3.50 -5.25
C TYR A 145 12.47 3.91 -6.45
N SER A 146 13.48 3.10 -6.75
CA SER A 146 14.08 3.04 -8.07
C SER A 146 14.33 1.58 -8.46
N ALA A 147 14.12 1.24 -9.74
CA ALA A 147 14.41 -0.11 -10.21
C ALA A 147 14.97 -0.10 -11.64
N ARG A 148 15.77 -1.15 -11.94
CA ARG A 148 16.33 -1.44 -13.26
C ARG A 148 16.14 -2.91 -13.57
N THR A 149 15.92 -3.21 -14.84
CA THR A 149 15.72 -4.58 -15.32
C THR A 149 16.70 -4.94 -16.42
N THR A 150 16.97 -6.23 -16.60
CA THR A 150 17.78 -6.75 -17.72
C THR A 150 16.95 -7.12 -18.95
N GLN A 151 15.62 -7.28 -18.80
CA GLN A 151 14.66 -7.54 -19.88
C GLN A 151 13.37 -6.75 -19.62
N PRO A 152 12.53 -6.49 -20.66
CA PRO A 152 11.22 -5.88 -20.44
C PRO A 152 10.40 -6.69 -19.43
N THR A 153 9.82 -6.02 -18.44
CA THR A 153 9.06 -6.67 -17.35
C THR A 153 8.03 -5.70 -16.76
N PRO A 154 6.84 -6.17 -16.35
CA PRO A 154 5.90 -5.33 -15.63
C PRO A 154 6.41 -5.03 -14.21
N VAL A 155 6.32 -3.76 -13.80
CA VAL A 155 6.72 -3.30 -12.46
C VAL A 155 5.65 -2.40 -11.85
N SER A 156 5.22 -2.75 -10.65
CA SER A 156 4.36 -1.94 -9.80
C SER A 156 4.76 -2.18 -8.35
N LEU A 157 5.41 -1.21 -7.72
CA LEU A 157 5.86 -1.30 -6.33
C LEU A 157 4.96 -0.48 -5.44
N SER A 158 4.62 -1.01 -4.26
CA SER A 158 3.80 -0.33 -3.27
C SER A 158 4.21 -0.71 -1.85
N SER A 159 3.64 -0.01 -0.86
CA SER A 159 3.72 -0.36 0.55
C SER A 159 2.32 -0.67 1.09
N HIS A 160 2.19 -1.74 1.86
CA HIS A 160 0.90 -2.22 2.35
C HIS A 160 0.67 -1.83 3.82
N HIS A 161 0.83 -0.54 4.14
CA HIS A 161 0.66 -0.03 5.50
C HIS A 161 -0.81 -0.10 5.94
N TYR A 162 -1.05 -0.67 7.12
CA TYR A 162 -2.36 -0.79 7.75
C TYR A 162 -2.52 0.28 8.82
N TYR A 163 -3.18 1.38 8.49
CA TYR A 163 -3.34 2.53 9.37
C TYR A 163 -4.59 2.44 10.25
N ASN A 164 -4.45 2.86 11.51
CA ASN A 164 -5.53 3.27 12.38
C ASN A 164 -5.08 4.50 13.18
N LEU A 165 -5.56 5.68 12.78
CA LEU A 165 -5.09 6.95 13.34
C LEU A 165 -5.59 7.21 14.77
N SER A 166 -6.53 6.43 15.29
CA SER A 166 -6.91 6.51 16.71
C SER A 166 -5.72 6.21 17.64
N GLY A 167 -4.75 5.40 17.16
CA GLY A 167 -3.66 4.90 17.98
C GLY A 167 -4.11 3.91 19.05
N ILE A 168 -5.32 3.36 18.92
CA ILE A 168 -5.87 2.33 19.80
C ILE A 168 -6.02 1.05 19.03
N HIS A 169 -5.16 0.07 19.33
CA HIS A 169 -5.22 -1.23 18.66
C HIS A 169 -6.56 -1.92 18.95
N GLY A 170 -7.20 -2.44 17.89
CA GLY A 170 -8.49 -3.08 17.97
C GLY A 170 -9.71 -2.15 17.88
N SER A 171 -9.54 -0.84 17.81
CA SER A 171 -10.64 0.09 17.53
C SER A 171 -11.04 0.05 16.05
N ALA A 172 -12.32 0.30 15.75
CA ALA A 172 -12.82 0.43 14.39
C ALA A 172 -12.40 1.78 13.76
N ILE A 173 -12.29 1.79 12.41
CA ILE A 173 -11.99 3.01 11.64
C ILE A 173 -13.26 3.76 11.20
N ASP A 174 -14.44 3.36 11.67
CA ASP A 174 -15.74 3.90 11.22
C ASP A 174 -15.82 5.42 11.32
N ASP A 175 -15.23 6.01 12.36
CA ASP A 175 -15.27 7.46 12.60
C ASP A 175 -14.21 8.23 11.83
N HIS A 176 -13.21 7.56 11.25
CA HIS A 176 -12.23 8.23 10.42
C HIS A 176 -12.92 8.95 9.24
N ARG A 177 -12.48 10.17 8.98
CA ARG A 177 -12.91 10.94 7.82
C ARG A 177 -11.85 10.86 6.74
N ILE A 178 -12.27 10.56 5.52
CA ILE A 178 -11.38 10.41 4.37
C ILE A 178 -11.76 11.33 3.22
N THR A 179 -10.74 11.85 2.55
CA THR A 179 -10.84 12.47 1.22
C THR A 179 -9.87 11.78 0.27
N ILE A 180 -10.29 11.54 -0.99
CA ILE A 180 -9.42 11.03 -2.05
C ILE A 180 -9.56 11.93 -3.27
N ASN A 181 -8.44 12.41 -3.80
CA ASN A 181 -8.37 13.24 -5.00
C ASN A 181 -8.48 12.36 -6.26
N ALA A 182 -9.66 11.81 -6.50
CA ALA A 182 -9.95 10.96 -7.64
C ALA A 182 -11.37 11.23 -8.17
N SER A 183 -11.52 11.34 -9.49
CA SER A 183 -12.80 11.44 -10.16
C SER A 183 -13.31 10.11 -10.71
N ALA A 184 -12.48 9.04 -10.61
CA ALA A 184 -12.78 7.72 -11.12
C ALA A 184 -12.12 6.62 -10.24
N PHE A 185 -12.66 5.41 -10.38
CA PHE A 185 -12.13 4.20 -9.73
C PHE A 185 -12.17 3.02 -10.70
N LEU A 186 -11.50 1.93 -10.33
CA LEU A 186 -11.46 0.70 -11.10
C LEU A 186 -12.39 -0.32 -10.42
N PRO A 187 -13.52 -0.70 -11.05
CA PRO A 187 -14.41 -1.71 -10.51
C PRO A 187 -13.81 -3.10 -10.65
N VAL A 188 -14.18 -3.99 -9.73
CA VAL A 188 -13.66 -5.37 -9.65
C VAL A 188 -14.75 -6.40 -9.88
N SER A 189 -14.34 -7.60 -10.31
CA SER A 189 -15.16 -8.80 -10.39
C SER A 189 -15.37 -9.42 -9.00
N ALA A 190 -16.18 -10.47 -8.92
CA ALA A 190 -16.34 -11.29 -7.71
C ALA A 190 -15.04 -11.96 -7.25
N GLU A 191 -14.06 -12.12 -8.13
CA GLU A 191 -12.72 -12.64 -7.85
C GLU A 191 -11.71 -11.53 -7.50
N LEU A 192 -12.19 -10.28 -7.35
CA LEU A 192 -11.42 -9.07 -7.07
C LEU A 192 -10.38 -8.74 -8.16
N THR A 193 -10.60 -9.20 -9.39
CA THR A 193 -9.80 -8.83 -10.56
C THR A 193 -10.42 -7.64 -11.28
N GLN A 194 -9.61 -6.91 -12.04
CA GLN A 194 -10.04 -5.72 -12.75
C GLN A 194 -11.00 -6.04 -13.91
N LEU A 195 -12.06 -5.24 -14.05
CA LEU A 195 -13.03 -5.38 -15.15
C LEU A 195 -12.57 -4.68 -16.45
N GLY A 196 -11.37 -4.09 -16.48
CA GLY A 196 -10.81 -3.42 -17.66
C GLY A 196 -11.48 -2.09 -18.02
N ARG A 197 -12.30 -1.53 -17.15
CA ARG A 197 -12.97 -0.24 -17.32
C ARG A 197 -12.66 0.71 -16.18
N ILE A 198 -12.82 1.99 -16.45
CA ILE A 198 -12.66 3.09 -15.47
C ILE A 198 -14.05 3.71 -15.30
N GLU A 199 -14.52 3.78 -14.05
CA GLU A 199 -15.85 4.31 -13.74
C GLU A 199 -15.76 5.61 -12.95
N SER A 200 -16.71 6.53 -13.21
CA SER A 200 -16.84 7.78 -12.46
C SER A 200 -17.24 7.50 -11.01
N VAL A 201 -16.66 8.25 -10.08
CA VAL A 201 -17.08 8.21 -8.66
C VAL A 201 -18.40 8.94 -8.41
N THR A 202 -18.83 9.80 -9.34
CA THR A 202 -19.99 10.69 -9.16
C THR A 202 -21.27 9.94 -8.84
N ASN A 203 -21.97 10.35 -7.78
CA ASN A 203 -23.20 9.71 -7.28
C ASN A 203 -23.03 8.25 -6.83
N THR A 204 -21.80 7.84 -6.46
CA THR A 204 -21.51 6.51 -5.92
C THR A 204 -20.90 6.63 -4.52
N PRO A 205 -20.79 5.53 -3.75
CA PRO A 205 -20.05 5.56 -2.48
C PRO A 205 -18.55 5.80 -2.66
N PHE A 206 -18.03 5.71 -3.89
CA PHE A 206 -16.65 6.02 -4.25
C PHE A 206 -16.38 7.53 -4.41
N ASP A 207 -17.41 8.39 -4.36
CA ASP A 207 -17.20 9.84 -4.31
C ASP A 207 -16.68 10.24 -2.93
N LEU A 208 -15.36 10.25 -2.82
CA LEU A 208 -14.59 10.64 -1.64
C LEU A 208 -13.84 11.96 -1.87
N GLN A 209 -14.30 12.79 -2.81
CA GLN A 209 -13.65 14.08 -3.11
C GLN A 209 -13.83 15.12 -1.99
N ASN A 210 -14.84 14.95 -1.14
CA ASN A 210 -15.09 15.75 0.05
C ASN A 210 -14.92 14.87 1.30
N PRO A 211 -14.65 15.44 2.49
CA PRO A 211 -14.51 14.67 3.71
C PRO A 211 -15.77 13.88 4.05
N VAL A 212 -15.65 12.56 4.12
CA VAL A 212 -16.74 11.66 4.50
C VAL A 212 -16.32 10.74 5.62
N ARG A 213 -17.26 10.39 6.50
CA ARG A 213 -17.05 9.36 7.53
C ARG A 213 -17.02 7.99 6.84
N ILE A 214 -15.94 7.22 7.03
CA ILE A 214 -15.72 5.92 6.36
C ILE A 214 -16.89 4.96 6.66
N GLY A 215 -17.30 4.85 7.92
CA GLY A 215 -18.38 3.98 8.34
C GLY A 215 -19.71 4.21 7.64
N ASP A 216 -20.00 5.43 7.18
CA ASP A 216 -21.23 5.71 6.42
C ASP A 216 -21.16 5.11 5.01
N ARG A 217 -19.98 5.10 4.42
CA ARG A 217 -19.73 4.51 3.09
C ARG A 217 -19.68 2.99 3.12
N LEU A 218 -19.12 2.40 4.17
CA LEU A 218 -19.05 0.94 4.35
C LEU A 218 -20.46 0.30 4.41
N ARG A 219 -21.47 1.04 4.84
CA ARG A 219 -22.86 0.58 4.92
C ARG A 219 -23.66 0.77 3.62
N SER A 220 -23.02 1.22 2.53
CA SER A 220 -23.66 1.43 1.23
C SER A 220 -24.20 0.12 0.66
N THR A 221 -25.37 0.21 -0.01
CA THR A 221 -25.96 -0.91 -0.76
C THR A 221 -25.44 -1.04 -2.19
N HIS A 222 -24.46 -0.22 -2.57
CA HIS A 222 -23.81 -0.29 -3.89
C HIS A 222 -23.15 -1.65 -4.10
N GLU A 223 -23.33 -2.26 -5.29
CA GLU A 223 -22.90 -3.62 -5.60
C GLU A 223 -21.41 -3.85 -5.29
N GLN A 224 -20.52 -2.93 -5.64
CA GLN A 224 -19.08 -3.05 -5.43
C GLN A 224 -18.71 -3.02 -3.93
N ILE A 225 -19.45 -2.30 -3.08
CA ILE A 225 -19.24 -2.30 -1.62
C ILE A 225 -19.78 -3.61 -1.02
N GLN A 226 -20.96 -4.04 -1.45
CA GLN A 226 -21.57 -5.29 -0.95
C GLN A 226 -20.75 -6.53 -1.34
N LEU A 227 -20.17 -6.52 -2.54
CA LEU A 227 -19.38 -7.63 -3.09
C LEU A 227 -18.23 -8.06 -2.17
N ILE A 228 -17.59 -7.10 -1.50
CA ILE A 228 -16.39 -7.32 -0.69
C ILE A 228 -16.52 -6.84 0.75
N GLY A 229 -17.68 -6.34 1.14
CA GLY A 229 -17.96 -5.86 2.48
C GLY A 229 -17.22 -4.55 2.84
N GLY A 230 -16.90 -3.71 1.87
CA GLY A 230 -16.18 -2.45 2.07
C GLY A 230 -15.39 -2.02 0.84
N TYR A 231 -14.28 -1.31 1.05
CA TYR A 231 -13.37 -0.95 -0.05
C TYR A 231 -12.26 -1.99 -0.19
N ASP A 232 -11.97 -2.36 -1.42
CA ASP A 232 -10.74 -3.00 -1.91
C ASP A 232 -10.58 -2.63 -3.39
N HIS A 233 -10.48 -1.30 -3.64
CA HIS A 233 -10.56 -0.73 -4.99
C HIS A 233 -9.45 0.28 -5.24
N THR A 234 -9.00 0.34 -6.49
CA THR A 234 -8.04 1.35 -6.94
C THR A 234 -8.76 2.61 -7.39
N PHE A 235 -8.41 3.73 -6.80
CA PHE A 235 -8.82 5.07 -7.21
C PHE A 235 -7.84 5.62 -8.25
N VAL A 236 -8.35 6.24 -9.31
CA VAL A 236 -7.54 6.91 -10.35
C VAL A 236 -7.20 8.32 -9.86
N ILE A 237 -5.97 8.51 -9.40
CA ILE A 237 -5.54 9.76 -8.76
C ILE A 237 -5.39 10.88 -9.80
N THR A 238 -6.12 11.96 -9.58
CA THR A 238 -6.16 13.11 -10.47
C THR A 238 -4.83 13.86 -10.51
N GLY A 239 -4.41 14.28 -11.70
CA GLY A 239 -3.20 15.06 -11.92
C GLY A 239 -1.97 14.20 -12.22
N ARG A 240 -0.79 14.85 -12.26
CA ARG A 240 0.52 14.24 -12.56
C ARG A 240 1.58 14.73 -11.58
N GLY A 241 2.70 14.02 -11.52
CA GLY A 241 3.80 14.31 -10.59
C GLY A 241 3.39 14.08 -9.14
N LEU A 242 4.20 14.52 -8.19
CA LEU A 242 3.97 14.36 -6.76
C LEU A 242 2.83 15.29 -6.29
N ARG A 243 1.66 14.73 -6.02
CA ARG A 243 0.43 15.45 -5.64
C ARG A 243 -0.30 14.74 -4.53
N GLN A 244 -1.17 15.45 -3.83
CA GLN A 244 -2.02 14.86 -2.80
C GLN A 244 -2.97 13.86 -3.44
N ALA A 245 -2.97 12.63 -2.92
CA ALA A 245 -3.86 11.55 -3.30
C ALA A 245 -4.99 11.36 -2.29
N ALA A 246 -4.67 11.39 -0.99
CA ALA A 246 -5.64 11.21 0.07
C ALA A 246 -5.33 12.08 1.29
N HIS A 247 -6.36 12.29 2.11
CA HIS A 247 -6.23 12.82 3.46
C HIS A 247 -7.21 12.09 4.37
N VAL A 248 -6.71 11.61 5.52
CA VAL A 248 -7.49 10.88 6.52
C VAL A 248 -7.32 11.57 7.86
N VAL A 249 -8.40 11.69 8.63
CA VAL A 249 -8.40 12.26 9.98
C VAL A 249 -9.16 11.32 10.91
N ASP A 250 -8.59 11.03 12.07
CA ASP A 250 -9.37 10.52 13.20
C ASP A 250 -9.84 11.70 14.06
N PRO A 251 -11.17 11.97 14.15
CA PRO A 251 -11.68 13.12 14.86
C PRO A 251 -11.50 13.03 16.37
N HIS A 252 -11.30 11.83 16.94
CA HIS A 252 -11.15 11.64 18.37
C HIS A 252 -9.75 12.01 18.87
N SER A 253 -8.71 11.52 18.21
CA SER A 253 -7.32 11.86 18.55
C SER A 253 -6.85 13.16 17.89
N GLY A 254 -7.49 13.58 16.80
CA GLY A 254 -7.05 14.66 15.92
C GLY A 254 -5.93 14.26 14.98
N ARG A 255 -5.39 13.04 15.06
CA ARG A 255 -4.33 12.59 14.15
C ARG A 255 -4.82 12.58 12.71
N SER A 256 -3.95 13.03 11.83
CA SER A 256 -4.22 13.04 10.39
C SER A 256 -3.07 12.44 9.60
N LEU A 257 -3.40 11.91 8.43
CA LEU A 257 -2.46 11.40 7.45
C LEU A 257 -2.79 11.97 6.07
N THR A 258 -1.85 12.70 5.47
CA THR A 258 -1.92 13.09 4.07
C THR A 258 -0.99 12.22 3.26
N VAL A 259 -1.50 11.57 2.22
CA VAL A 259 -0.71 10.80 1.26
C VAL A 259 -0.52 11.63 0.00
N ARG A 260 0.74 11.83 -0.40
CA ARG A 260 1.10 12.41 -1.70
C ARG A 260 1.86 11.38 -2.51
N THR A 261 1.59 11.31 -3.81
CA THR A 261 2.25 10.34 -4.69
C THR A 261 2.36 10.83 -6.12
N ASP A 262 3.32 10.30 -6.86
CA ASP A 262 3.44 10.44 -8.31
C ASP A 262 2.75 9.28 -9.07
N GLN A 263 2.29 8.25 -8.34
CA GLN A 263 1.66 7.07 -8.94
C GLN A 263 0.25 7.36 -9.49
N PRO A 264 -0.18 6.69 -10.57
CA PRO A 264 -1.48 6.92 -11.22
C PRO A 264 -2.66 6.41 -10.40
N GLY A 265 -2.46 5.40 -9.57
CA GLY A 265 -3.50 4.76 -8.77
C GLY A 265 -3.16 4.70 -7.29
N MET A 266 -4.20 4.57 -6.49
CA MET A 266 -4.10 4.28 -5.06
C MET A 266 -5.21 3.31 -4.67
N GLN A 267 -4.83 2.15 -4.14
CA GLN A 267 -5.78 1.21 -3.55
C GLN A 267 -6.22 1.73 -2.20
N LEU A 268 -7.53 1.76 -1.97
CA LEU A 268 -8.14 1.87 -0.65
C LEU A 268 -8.64 0.48 -0.25
N TYR A 269 -8.09 -0.08 0.83
CA TYR A 269 -8.56 -1.32 1.43
C TYR A 269 -8.94 -1.07 2.89
N THR A 270 -10.16 -1.44 3.29
CA THR A 270 -10.71 -1.21 4.62
C THR A 270 -10.72 -2.47 5.49
N THR A 271 -9.73 -3.33 5.32
CA THR A 271 -9.49 -4.57 6.09
C THR A 271 -10.72 -5.48 6.24
N ASN A 272 -11.52 -5.59 5.18
CA ASN A 272 -12.86 -6.20 5.18
C ASN A 272 -12.92 -7.64 5.71
N THR A 273 -11.83 -8.39 5.55
CA THR A 273 -11.74 -9.81 5.94
C THR A 273 -10.64 -10.07 6.98
N LEU A 274 -10.06 -9.01 7.55
CA LEU A 274 -8.94 -9.15 8.48
C LEU A 274 -9.35 -9.93 9.73
N ARG A 275 -8.64 -11.01 10.00
CA ARG A 275 -8.65 -11.77 11.25
C ARG A 275 -7.24 -12.30 11.47
N ALA A 276 -6.48 -11.64 12.31
CA ALA A 276 -5.07 -11.99 12.54
C ALA A 276 -4.63 -11.62 13.95
N PRO A 277 -3.70 -12.37 14.56
CA PRO A 277 -3.03 -11.95 15.78
C PRO A 277 -2.36 -10.57 15.55
N GLY A 278 -2.57 -9.69 16.49
CA GLY A 278 -2.10 -8.32 16.44
C GLY A 278 -1.25 -7.91 17.63
N LYS A 279 -0.82 -6.67 17.65
CA LYS A 279 -0.08 -6.05 18.73
C LYS A 279 -0.90 -6.09 20.04
N GLU A 280 -0.22 -5.98 21.18
CA GLU A 280 -0.84 -5.94 22.52
C GLU A 280 -1.74 -7.14 22.86
N GLY A 281 -1.52 -8.29 22.19
CA GLY A 281 -2.24 -9.54 22.44
C GLY A 281 -3.68 -9.57 21.91
N ILE A 282 -4.08 -8.59 21.11
CA ILE A 282 -5.41 -8.58 20.49
C ILE A 282 -5.45 -9.43 19.22
N VAL A 283 -6.66 -9.77 18.77
CA VAL A 283 -6.92 -10.36 17.45
C VAL A 283 -7.67 -9.32 16.64
N TYR A 284 -7.01 -8.79 15.60
CA TYR A 284 -7.65 -7.82 14.71
C TYR A 284 -8.90 -8.39 14.04
N GLN A 285 -9.88 -7.51 13.85
CA GLN A 285 -11.16 -7.80 13.24
C GLN A 285 -11.36 -6.92 11.97
N PRO A 286 -12.34 -7.24 11.11
CA PRO A 286 -12.71 -6.39 10.00
C PRO A 286 -12.91 -4.92 10.40
N HIS A 287 -12.53 -4.01 9.52
CA HIS A 287 -12.67 -2.55 9.66
C HIS A 287 -11.93 -1.93 10.87
N GLN A 288 -10.85 -2.58 11.32
CA GLN A 288 -9.95 -2.01 12.33
C GLN A 288 -8.72 -1.31 11.74
N GLY A 289 -8.60 -1.30 10.42
CA GLY A 289 -7.54 -0.60 9.72
C GLY A 289 -7.93 -0.20 8.31
N LEU A 290 -7.12 0.66 7.71
CA LEU A 290 -7.22 1.01 6.30
C LEU A 290 -5.83 1.03 5.64
N CYS A 291 -5.76 0.62 4.37
CA CYS A 291 -4.55 0.70 3.56
C CYS A 291 -4.75 1.72 2.44
N LEU A 292 -3.68 2.48 2.15
CA LEU A 292 -3.60 3.46 1.07
C LEU A 292 -2.35 3.13 0.24
N GLU A 293 -2.51 2.22 -0.73
CA GLU A 293 -1.40 1.64 -1.49
C GLU A 293 -1.25 2.36 -2.82
N THR A 294 -0.27 3.23 -2.92
CA THR A 294 0.02 3.99 -4.14
C THR A 294 0.78 3.10 -5.13
N GLN A 295 0.26 2.94 -6.37
CA GLN A 295 0.72 1.91 -7.30
C GLN A 295 0.33 2.20 -8.75
N GLN A 296 0.85 1.39 -9.68
CA GLN A 296 0.27 1.24 -11.01
C GLN A 296 -1.11 0.60 -10.91
N PHE A 297 -1.89 0.66 -11.99
CA PHE A 297 -3.21 -0.01 -11.97
C PHE A 297 -3.03 -1.53 -11.88
N PRO A 298 -3.79 -2.23 -11.02
CA PRO A 298 -3.78 -3.68 -10.97
C PRO A 298 -4.10 -4.27 -12.34
N ASP A 299 -3.49 -5.41 -12.66
CA ASP A 299 -3.70 -6.13 -13.93
C ASP A 299 -3.39 -5.33 -15.21
N ALA A 300 -2.70 -4.19 -15.12
CA ALA A 300 -2.48 -3.33 -16.29
C ALA A 300 -1.80 -4.03 -17.47
N PRO A 301 -0.87 -5.01 -17.30
CA PRO A 301 -0.34 -5.75 -18.44
C PRO A 301 -1.38 -6.47 -19.28
N ASN A 302 -2.57 -6.78 -18.71
CA ASN A 302 -3.69 -7.45 -19.38
C ASN A 302 -4.79 -6.48 -19.85
N GLN A 303 -4.67 -5.17 -19.56
CA GLN A 303 -5.72 -4.17 -19.78
C GLN A 303 -5.23 -3.06 -20.71
N THR A 304 -5.59 -3.12 -21.98
CA THR A 304 -5.11 -2.17 -23.01
C THR A 304 -5.55 -0.71 -22.78
N SER A 305 -6.57 -0.49 -21.96
CA SER A 305 -7.08 0.85 -21.56
C SER A 305 -6.30 1.48 -20.41
N TYR A 306 -5.42 0.73 -19.73
CA TYR A 306 -4.67 1.19 -18.58
C TYR A 306 -3.27 1.71 -18.98
N PRO A 307 -2.63 2.54 -18.16
CA PRO A 307 -1.25 2.95 -18.39
C PRO A 307 -0.31 1.74 -18.52
N ASP A 308 0.68 1.85 -19.40
CA ASP A 308 1.70 0.82 -19.60
C ASP A 308 2.62 0.71 -18.36
N PRO A 309 2.66 -0.44 -17.67
CA PRO A 309 3.51 -0.64 -16.50
C PRO A 309 4.86 -1.31 -16.84
N ILE A 310 5.21 -1.42 -18.11
CA ILE A 310 6.39 -2.17 -18.55
C ILE A 310 7.64 -1.31 -18.38
N LEU A 311 8.58 -1.81 -17.58
CA LEU A 311 9.93 -1.28 -17.47
C LEU A 311 10.82 -1.96 -18.51
N ARG A 312 11.56 -1.17 -19.28
CA ARG A 312 12.51 -1.65 -20.29
C ARG A 312 13.97 -1.46 -19.84
N PRO A 313 14.92 -2.26 -20.33
CA PRO A 313 16.32 -2.23 -19.84
C PRO A 313 17.02 -0.87 -19.90
N SER A 314 16.63 0.00 -20.84
CA SER A 314 17.18 1.36 -20.97
C SER A 314 16.57 2.39 -20.02
N GLU A 315 15.55 2.00 -19.27
CA GLU A 315 14.77 2.90 -18.42
C GLU A 315 15.08 2.68 -16.94
N ILE A 316 14.67 3.66 -16.13
CA ILE A 316 14.67 3.56 -14.67
C ILE A 316 13.23 3.73 -14.22
N TYR A 317 12.70 2.72 -13.55
CA TYR A 317 11.46 2.89 -12.79
C TYR A 317 11.72 3.79 -11.59
N THR A 318 10.84 4.76 -11.37
CA THR A 318 10.85 5.58 -10.15
C THR A 318 9.43 5.74 -9.64
N ALA A 319 9.26 5.74 -8.33
CA ALA A 319 8.00 6.03 -7.67
C ALA A 319 8.28 6.73 -6.34
N THR A 320 7.45 7.71 -5.99
CA THR A 320 7.56 8.46 -4.74
C THR A 320 6.22 8.55 -4.06
N THR A 321 6.22 8.25 -2.76
CA THR A 321 5.08 8.48 -1.87
C THR A 321 5.54 9.17 -0.61
N GLU A 322 4.82 10.20 -0.18
CA GLU A 322 5.01 10.90 1.09
C GLU A 322 3.80 10.64 1.99
N PHE A 323 4.06 10.14 3.19
CA PHE A 323 3.10 9.96 4.28
C PHE A 323 3.35 11.09 5.28
N ILE A 324 2.49 12.11 5.27
CA ILE A 324 2.62 13.31 6.08
C ILE A 324 1.64 13.20 7.23
N PHE A 325 2.16 13.00 8.43
CA PHE A 325 1.36 12.94 9.64
C PHE A 325 1.15 14.34 10.20
N GLY A 326 0.01 14.54 10.82
CA GLY A 326 -0.34 15.82 11.42
C GLY A 326 -1.36 15.65 12.53
N CYS A 327 -1.76 16.78 13.09
CA CYS A 327 -2.83 16.83 14.07
C CYS A 327 -3.75 18.01 13.78
N THR A 328 -5.07 17.78 13.84
CA THR A 328 -6.09 18.81 13.69
C THR A 328 -6.73 19.10 15.05
N ASN A 329 -7.17 20.34 15.23
CA ASN A 329 -7.92 20.77 16.43
C ASN A 329 -9.44 20.74 16.21
N GLU A 330 -9.88 20.22 15.03
CA GLU A 330 -11.30 20.09 14.67
C GLU A 330 -11.94 18.83 15.23
#